data_f9490e22c0d96b5f28ef9a21af211a03
#
_entry.id   f9490e22c0d96b5f28ef9a21af211a03
#
_cell.length_a   1.000
_cell.length_b   1.000
_cell.length_c   1.000
_cell.angle_alpha   90.00
_cell.angle_beta   90.00
_cell.angle_gamma   90.00
#
_symmetry.space_group_name_H-M   'P 1'
#
loop_
_entity.id
_entity.type
_entity.pdbx_description
1 polymer ?
#
loop_
_entity_poly.entity_id
_entity_poly.type
_entity_poly.pdbx_seq_one_letter_code
_entity_poly.pdbx_strand_id
1 'polypeptide(L)'
;RKGVQVIYDRADMLHVSGHACQEELKIIHALTKPKYFIPVHGEQRMLQLHKDLALQMGMDRKNIVICDNGDAIEIGARSMKCVPGYAPAGEVFVDGYGVGDVGAVVLRDRKHLAEDGMVVVVLPVSAQNGDLLAEPEIITRGFIYVKDSEELLQDLRNLTMSTAEGFRGKRRDTAELKGAIRSAVSNYLFKATKRSPMVLPVITRL
;
A
#
# COMPACT_ATOMS: atom_id res chain seq x y z
N ARG A 1 25.17 -6.44 -20.51
CA ARG A 1 24.35 -7.36 -21.32
C ARG A 1 25.06 -8.71 -21.33
N LYS A 2 24.40 -9.76 -20.81
CA LYS A 2 25.03 -11.08 -20.57
C LYS A 2 24.85 -12.05 -21.74
N GLY A 3 24.39 -11.57 -22.94
CA GLY A 3 24.23 -12.42 -24.13
C GLY A 3 23.13 -13.48 -24.03
N VAL A 4 22.21 -13.36 -23.06
CA VAL A 4 21.09 -14.29 -22.91
C VAL A 4 20.02 -13.93 -23.94
N GLN A 5 19.55 -14.91 -24.68
CA GLN A 5 18.36 -14.78 -25.53
C GLN A 5 17.12 -14.91 -24.65
N VAL A 6 16.25 -13.89 -24.66
CA VAL A 6 15.00 -13.90 -23.91
C VAL A 6 13.84 -14.07 -24.90
N ILE A 7 13.03 -15.13 -24.70
CA ILE A 7 11.81 -15.40 -25.46
C ILE A 7 10.65 -15.04 -24.52
N TYR A 8 9.77 -14.12 -24.90
CA TYR A 8 8.73 -13.55 -24.03
C TYR A 8 7.39 -13.25 -24.73
N ASP A 9 7.30 -13.53 -26.02
CA ASP A 9 6.10 -13.21 -26.80
C ASP A 9 4.96 -14.21 -26.50
N ARG A 10 3.73 -13.68 -26.38
CA ARG A 10 2.51 -14.50 -26.30
C ARG A 10 2.28 -15.36 -27.56
N ALA A 11 2.77 -14.91 -28.70
CA ALA A 11 2.70 -15.66 -29.96
C ALA A 11 3.47 -16.97 -29.91
N ASP A 12 4.53 -17.06 -29.09
CA ASP A 12 5.33 -18.26 -28.92
C ASP A 12 4.69 -19.32 -28.01
N MET A 13 3.48 -19.06 -27.49
CA MET A 13 2.73 -19.95 -26.59
C MET A 13 3.58 -20.51 -25.43
N LEU A 14 4.41 -19.67 -24.85
CA LEU A 14 5.34 -20.04 -23.75
C LEU A 14 4.60 -20.42 -22.47
N HIS A 15 3.37 -19.95 -22.32
CA HIS A 15 2.51 -20.25 -21.18
C HIS A 15 1.14 -20.69 -21.66
N VAL A 16 0.72 -21.87 -21.19
CA VAL A 16 -0.64 -22.36 -21.33
C VAL A 16 -1.28 -22.37 -19.96
N SER A 17 -2.47 -21.75 -19.83
CA SER A 17 -3.20 -21.77 -18.58
C SER A 17 -3.61 -23.19 -18.21
N GLY A 18 -3.37 -23.59 -16.96
CA GLY A 18 -3.88 -24.85 -16.40
C GLY A 18 -5.36 -24.77 -15.98
N HIS A 19 -5.97 -23.56 -16.06
CA HIS A 19 -7.38 -23.37 -15.73
C HIS A 19 -8.26 -23.78 -16.92
N ALA A 20 -9.36 -24.48 -16.62
CA ALA A 20 -10.36 -24.87 -17.61
C ALA A 20 -11.04 -23.65 -18.23
N CYS A 21 -11.35 -23.73 -19.53
CA CYS A 21 -12.17 -22.72 -20.19
C CYS A 21 -13.67 -22.92 -19.85
N GLN A 22 -14.51 -21.94 -20.21
CA GLN A 22 -15.94 -21.95 -19.88
C GLN A 22 -16.65 -23.23 -20.32
N GLU A 23 -16.38 -23.71 -21.52
CA GLU A 23 -17.05 -24.92 -22.05
C GLU A 23 -16.58 -26.19 -21.35
N GLU A 24 -15.33 -26.28 -20.96
CA GLU A 24 -14.81 -27.39 -20.15
C GLU A 24 -15.45 -27.42 -18.77
N LEU A 25 -15.65 -26.26 -18.12
CA LEU A 25 -16.37 -26.14 -16.85
C LEU A 25 -17.84 -26.64 -16.99
N LYS A 26 -18.52 -26.32 -18.08
CA LYS A 26 -19.85 -26.82 -18.37
C LYS A 26 -19.87 -28.34 -18.53
N ILE A 27 -18.89 -28.92 -19.23
CA ILE A 27 -18.77 -30.38 -19.39
C ILE A 27 -18.62 -31.05 -18.03
N ILE A 28 -17.71 -30.57 -17.17
CA ILE A 28 -17.51 -31.13 -15.84
C ILE A 28 -18.79 -31.02 -15.00
N HIS A 29 -19.46 -29.86 -15.04
CA HIS A 29 -20.72 -29.67 -14.31
C HIS A 29 -21.81 -30.65 -14.80
N ALA A 30 -21.95 -30.83 -16.11
CA ALA A 30 -22.91 -31.73 -16.71
C ALA A 30 -22.64 -33.22 -16.36
N LEU A 31 -21.37 -33.61 -16.30
CA LEU A 31 -20.97 -34.98 -15.96
C LEU A 31 -21.14 -35.30 -14.47
N THR A 32 -20.77 -34.37 -13.59
CA THR A 32 -20.81 -34.58 -12.13
C THR A 32 -22.20 -34.37 -11.54
N LYS A 33 -23.06 -33.57 -12.17
CA LYS A 33 -24.41 -33.22 -11.73
C LYS A 33 -24.44 -32.91 -10.21
N PRO A 34 -23.66 -31.93 -9.77
CA PRO A 34 -23.50 -31.68 -8.35
C PRO A 34 -24.81 -31.22 -7.72
N LYS A 35 -25.09 -31.68 -6.50
CA LYS A 35 -26.23 -31.21 -5.70
C LYS A 35 -26.02 -29.80 -5.19
N TYR A 36 -24.80 -29.49 -4.76
CA TYR A 36 -24.36 -28.20 -4.26
C TYR A 36 -23.15 -27.73 -5.03
N PHE A 37 -23.02 -26.43 -5.17
CA PHE A 37 -21.91 -25.84 -5.92
C PHE A 37 -21.30 -24.67 -5.14
N ILE A 38 -19.98 -24.69 -5.01
CA ILE A 38 -19.19 -23.69 -4.29
C ILE A 38 -18.00 -23.34 -5.19
N PRO A 39 -18.04 -22.20 -5.90
CA PRO A 39 -16.89 -21.74 -6.65
C PRO A 39 -15.78 -21.29 -5.67
N VAL A 40 -14.56 -21.70 -5.93
CA VAL A 40 -13.37 -21.37 -5.13
C VAL A 40 -12.21 -20.95 -6.03
N HIS A 41 -11.17 -20.37 -5.44
CA HIS A 41 -9.91 -20.04 -6.12
C HIS A 41 -10.08 -18.99 -7.22
N GLY A 42 -10.30 -17.75 -6.82
CA GLY A 42 -10.39 -16.62 -7.74
C GLY A 42 -10.82 -15.33 -7.04
N GLU A 43 -10.76 -14.24 -7.76
CA GLU A 43 -11.33 -12.98 -7.33
C GLU A 43 -12.86 -13.06 -7.28
N GLN A 44 -13.49 -12.21 -6.50
CA GLN A 44 -14.95 -12.18 -6.35
C GLN A 44 -15.70 -12.14 -7.70
N ARG A 45 -15.18 -11.40 -8.68
CA ARG A 45 -15.75 -11.37 -10.03
C ARG A 45 -15.72 -12.74 -10.72
N MET A 46 -14.63 -13.49 -10.56
CA MET A 46 -14.48 -14.83 -11.17
C MET A 46 -15.43 -15.81 -10.51
N LEU A 47 -15.58 -15.75 -9.18
CA LEU A 47 -16.51 -16.60 -8.44
C LEU A 47 -17.97 -16.33 -8.85
N GLN A 48 -18.36 -15.07 -9.06
CA GLN A 48 -19.68 -14.71 -9.57
C GLN A 48 -19.93 -15.25 -10.98
N LEU A 49 -18.96 -15.10 -11.90
CA LEU A 49 -19.09 -15.64 -13.26
C LEU A 49 -19.22 -17.18 -13.27
N HIS A 50 -18.47 -17.87 -12.38
CA HIS A 50 -18.57 -19.32 -12.27
C HIS A 50 -19.93 -19.77 -11.68
N LYS A 51 -20.47 -19.01 -10.71
CA LYS A 51 -21.84 -19.19 -10.23
C LYS A 51 -22.87 -19.00 -11.35
N ASP A 52 -22.73 -17.93 -12.16
CA ASP A 52 -23.64 -17.67 -13.25
C ASP A 52 -23.63 -18.78 -14.29
N LEU A 53 -22.47 -19.39 -14.53
CA LEU A 53 -22.33 -20.57 -15.37
C LEU A 53 -23.12 -21.77 -14.80
N ALA A 54 -23.04 -22.03 -13.50
CA ALA A 54 -23.82 -23.09 -12.86
C ALA A 54 -25.35 -22.85 -12.96
N LEU A 55 -25.78 -21.59 -12.83
CA LEU A 55 -27.18 -21.19 -13.07
C LEU A 55 -27.64 -21.44 -14.51
N GLN A 56 -26.80 -21.10 -15.50
CA GLN A 56 -27.07 -21.38 -16.92
C GLN A 56 -27.19 -22.89 -17.19
N MET A 57 -26.44 -23.71 -16.46
CA MET A 57 -26.54 -25.17 -16.52
C MET A 57 -27.78 -25.75 -15.81
N GLY A 58 -28.68 -24.89 -15.33
CA GLY A 58 -29.95 -25.29 -14.70
C GLY A 58 -29.88 -25.58 -13.21
N MET A 59 -28.78 -25.21 -12.54
CA MET A 59 -28.66 -25.40 -11.10
C MET A 59 -29.53 -24.40 -10.34
N ASP A 60 -30.23 -24.86 -9.31
CA ASP A 60 -31.05 -23.99 -8.45
C ASP A 60 -30.14 -23.05 -7.62
N ARG A 61 -30.46 -21.76 -7.64
CA ARG A 61 -29.72 -20.71 -6.92
C ARG A 61 -29.51 -21.02 -5.44
N LYS A 62 -30.47 -21.67 -4.78
CA LYS A 62 -30.37 -22.04 -3.36
C LYS A 62 -29.28 -23.09 -3.08
N ASN A 63 -28.83 -23.79 -4.11
CA ASN A 63 -27.79 -24.83 -4.03
C ASN A 63 -26.39 -24.29 -4.41
N ILE A 64 -26.26 -22.96 -4.62
CA ILE A 64 -25.00 -22.32 -4.95
C ILE A 64 -24.64 -21.31 -3.86
N VAL A 65 -23.45 -21.43 -3.29
CA VAL A 65 -22.94 -20.50 -2.26
C VAL A 65 -21.58 -20.00 -2.69
N ILE A 66 -21.36 -18.70 -2.57
CA ILE A 66 -20.04 -18.07 -2.61
C ILE A 66 -19.70 -17.66 -1.18
N CYS A 67 -18.55 -18.08 -0.69
CA CYS A 67 -18.09 -17.80 0.66
C CYS A 67 -16.78 -17.02 0.63
N ASP A 68 -16.55 -16.25 1.67
CA ASP A 68 -15.29 -15.56 1.91
C ASP A 68 -14.31 -16.45 2.70
N ASN A 69 -13.05 -16.05 2.71
CA ASN A 69 -12.06 -16.73 3.54
C ASN A 69 -12.45 -16.63 5.02
N GLY A 70 -12.39 -17.74 5.73
CA GLY A 70 -12.81 -17.82 7.13
C GLY A 70 -14.26 -18.22 7.35
N ASP A 71 -15.08 -18.28 6.32
CA ASP A 71 -16.42 -18.81 6.42
C ASP A 71 -16.41 -20.35 6.49
N ALA A 72 -17.31 -20.91 7.26
CA ALA A 72 -17.56 -22.36 7.29
C ALA A 72 -18.77 -22.70 6.44
N ILE A 73 -18.72 -23.84 5.75
CA ILE A 73 -19.84 -24.37 4.97
C ILE A 73 -20.33 -25.65 5.61
N GLU A 74 -21.55 -25.64 6.12
CA GLU A 74 -22.24 -26.79 6.65
C GLU A 74 -23.04 -27.44 5.53
N ILE A 75 -22.69 -28.70 5.19
CA ILE A 75 -23.36 -29.46 4.14
C ILE A 75 -24.08 -30.68 4.78
N GLY A 76 -25.38 -30.66 4.65
CA GLY A 76 -26.23 -31.78 5.07
C GLY A 76 -26.86 -32.49 3.87
N ALA A 77 -27.61 -33.57 4.16
CA ALA A 77 -28.31 -34.32 3.12
C ALA A 77 -29.33 -33.48 2.32
N ARG A 78 -29.92 -32.46 2.94
CA ARG A 78 -30.99 -31.63 2.35
C ARG A 78 -30.70 -30.13 2.32
N SER A 79 -29.61 -29.69 2.92
CA SER A 79 -29.30 -28.25 3.04
C SER A 79 -27.80 -27.99 2.94
N MET A 80 -27.47 -26.79 2.46
CA MET A 80 -26.15 -26.21 2.52
C MET A 80 -26.29 -24.82 3.13
N LYS A 81 -25.42 -24.47 4.08
CA LYS A 81 -25.45 -23.19 4.80
C LYS A 81 -24.03 -22.64 4.92
N CYS A 82 -23.86 -21.36 4.66
CA CYS A 82 -22.64 -20.63 4.97
C CYS A 82 -22.75 -20.03 6.37
N VAL A 83 -21.69 -20.15 7.17
CA VAL A 83 -21.55 -19.55 8.50
C VAL A 83 -20.40 -18.55 8.41
N PRO A 84 -20.68 -17.26 8.28
CA PRO A 84 -19.67 -16.24 8.09
C PRO A 84 -18.75 -16.11 9.31
N GLY A 85 -17.45 -15.86 9.04
CA GLY A 85 -16.47 -15.52 10.07
C GLY A 85 -16.22 -16.62 11.10
N TYR A 86 -16.38 -17.88 10.74
CA TYR A 86 -16.20 -19.03 11.63
C TYR A 86 -14.74 -19.21 12.07
N ALA A 87 -13.81 -18.97 11.18
CA ALA A 87 -12.37 -19.05 11.44
C ALA A 87 -11.69 -17.71 11.21
N PRO A 88 -10.63 -17.38 11.96
CA PRO A 88 -9.82 -16.20 11.68
C PRO A 88 -9.27 -16.28 10.24
N ALA A 89 -9.51 -15.24 9.46
CA ALA A 89 -8.98 -15.10 8.10
C ALA A 89 -8.52 -13.65 7.90
N GLY A 90 -7.45 -13.48 7.13
CA GLY A 90 -6.87 -12.19 6.85
C GLY A 90 -5.49 -12.33 6.25
N GLU A 91 -4.94 -11.20 5.84
CA GLU A 91 -3.56 -11.16 5.36
C GLU A 91 -2.60 -11.14 6.54
N VAL A 92 -1.62 -12.02 6.50
CA VAL A 92 -0.50 -12.06 7.45
C VAL A 92 0.76 -11.72 6.67
N PHE A 93 1.33 -10.55 6.95
CA PHE A 93 2.55 -10.12 6.30
C PHE A 93 3.76 -10.74 6.97
N VAL A 94 4.72 -11.18 6.14
CA VAL A 94 6.00 -11.73 6.59
C VAL A 94 7.11 -10.82 6.06
N ASP A 95 7.97 -10.32 6.97
CA ASP A 95 9.10 -9.47 6.64
C ASP A 95 10.34 -9.93 7.41
N GLY A 96 11.31 -10.49 6.68
CA GLY A 96 12.47 -11.12 7.29
C GLY A 96 12.07 -12.24 8.23
N TYR A 97 12.41 -12.12 9.52
CA TYR A 97 12.04 -13.07 10.56
C TYR A 97 10.72 -12.75 11.27
N GLY A 98 10.14 -11.56 11.00
CA GLY A 98 8.88 -11.12 11.59
C GLY A 98 7.67 -11.70 10.86
N VAL A 99 6.71 -12.24 11.60
CA VAL A 99 5.43 -12.75 11.09
C VAL A 99 4.30 -11.97 11.74
N GLY A 100 3.55 -11.21 10.94
CA GLY A 100 2.40 -10.45 11.43
C GLY A 100 2.73 -9.12 12.14
N ASP A 101 4.00 -8.73 12.24
CA ASP A 101 4.47 -7.49 12.85
C ASP A 101 4.55 -6.29 11.87
N VAL A 102 4.45 -6.55 10.57
CA VAL A 102 4.41 -5.50 9.54
C VAL A 102 2.99 -5.02 9.36
N GLY A 103 2.64 -3.94 10.08
CA GLY A 103 1.32 -3.35 9.99
C GLY A 103 1.12 -2.45 8.77
N ALA A 104 -0.14 -2.07 8.50
CA ALA A 104 -0.54 -1.20 7.39
C ALA A 104 0.21 0.14 7.37
N VAL A 105 0.62 0.66 8.53
CA VAL A 105 1.39 1.91 8.65
C VAL A 105 2.77 1.77 8.02
N VAL A 106 3.49 0.68 8.34
CA VAL A 106 4.83 0.43 7.80
C VAL A 106 4.78 0.24 6.28
N LEU A 107 3.79 -0.50 5.78
CA LEU A 107 3.61 -0.70 4.33
C LEU A 107 3.28 0.60 3.61
N ARG A 108 2.41 1.43 4.18
CA ARG A 108 2.09 2.76 3.64
C ARG A 108 3.32 3.66 3.59
N ASP A 109 4.11 3.67 4.65
CA ASP A 109 5.32 4.49 4.72
C ASP A 109 6.37 4.01 3.70
N ARG A 110 6.57 2.70 3.55
CA ARG A 110 7.44 2.12 2.52
C ARG A 110 6.98 2.49 1.10
N LYS A 111 5.67 2.43 0.84
CA LYS A 111 5.10 2.84 -0.45
C LYS A 111 5.36 4.31 -0.72
N HIS A 112 5.08 5.17 0.25
CA HIS A 112 5.31 6.62 0.14
C HIS A 112 6.80 6.94 -0.13
N LEU A 113 7.71 6.30 0.62
CA LEU A 113 9.15 6.44 0.40
C LEU A 113 9.59 5.96 -1.00
N ALA A 114 8.99 4.90 -1.52
CA ALA A 114 9.30 4.37 -2.84
C ALA A 114 8.80 5.26 -3.98
N GLU A 115 7.65 5.94 -3.81
CA GLU A 115 7.03 6.80 -4.82
C GLU A 115 7.72 8.15 -4.93
N ASP A 116 7.90 8.86 -3.81
CA ASP A 116 8.31 10.27 -3.80
C ASP A 116 9.59 10.55 -3.01
N GLY A 117 10.13 9.53 -2.31
CA GLY A 117 11.33 9.68 -1.51
C GLY A 117 11.10 10.45 -0.20
N MET A 118 12.18 11.01 0.36
CA MET A 118 12.12 11.71 1.64
C MET A 118 12.95 13.00 1.66
N VAL A 119 12.52 13.92 2.52
CA VAL A 119 13.21 15.17 2.86
C VAL A 119 13.35 15.26 4.37
N VAL A 120 14.58 15.28 4.87
CA VAL A 120 14.88 15.50 6.29
C VAL A 120 15.29 16.97 6.47
N VAL A 121 14.66 17.62 7.45
CA VAL A 121 14.94 19.02 7.79
C VAL A 121 15.53 19.05 9.20
N VAL A 122 16.84 19.31 9.30
CA VAL A 122 17.54 19.35 10.59
C VAL A 122 17.65 20.79 11.08
N LEU A 123 17.12 21.05 12.29
CA LEU A 123 17.16 22.37 12.94
C LEU A 123 17.94 22.28 14.25
N PRO A 124 19.13 22.88 14.35
CA PRO A 124 19.80 23.09 15.60
C PRO A 124 19.19 24.29 16.35
N VAL A 125 18.67 24.07 17.55
CA VAL A 125 18.08 25.13 18.40
C VAL A 125 18.71 25.15 19.78
N SER A 126 18.79 26.33 20.37
CA SER A 126 19.25 26.48 21.76
C SER A 126 18.29 25.82 22.74
N ALA A 127 18.83 25.03 23.65
CA ALA A 127 18.07 24.39 24.72
C ALA A 127 17.53 25.43 25.74
N GLN A 128 18.16 26.63 25.84
CA GLN A 128 17.80 27.66 26.80
C GLN A 128 16.60 28.51 26.36
N ASN A 129 16.63 29.01 25.12
CA ASN A 129 15.65 29.98 24.63
C ASN A 129 14.93 29.53 23.34
N GLY A 130 15.35 28.42 22.72
CA GLY A 130 14.75 27.90 21.51
C GLY A 130 15.14 28.66 20.23
N ASP A 131 16.14 29.54 20.28
CA ASP A 131 16.65 30.25 19.10
C ASP A 131 17.40 29.31 18.16
N LEU A 132 17.35 29.60 16.88
CA LEU A 132 18.15 28.90 15.88
C LEU A 132 19.65 29.17 16.12
N LEU A 133 20.44 28.12 16.18
CA LEU A 133 21.90 28.20 16.36
C LEU A 133 22.68 28.17 15.05
N ALA A 134 22.09 27.64 13.99
CA ALA A 134 22.63 27.61 12.64
C ALA A 134 21.51 27.48 11.59
N GLU A 135 21.85 27.68 10.31
CA GLU A 135 20.94 27.41 9.21
C GLU A 135 20.42 25.96 9.24
N PRO A 136 19.14 25.75 8.84
CA PRO A 136 18.60 24.42 8.68
C PRO A 136 19.34 23.63 7.61
N GLU A 137 19.69 22.39 7.92
CA GLU A 137 20.23 21.45 6.94
C GLU A 137 19.08 20.67 6.28
N ILE A 138 19.09 20.63 4.94
CA ILE A 138 18.12 19.90 4.13
C ILE A 138 18.80 18.69 3.50
N ILE A 139 18.35 17.49 3.87
CA ILE A 139 18.86 16.24 3.34
C ILE A 139 17.75 15.55 2.56
N THR A 140 18.02 15.12 1.32
CA THR A 140 17.02 14.43 0.49
C THR A 140 17.53 13.04 0.08
N ARG A 141 16.61 12.08 -0.06
CA ARG A 141 16.88 10.76 -0.61
C ARG A 141 15.69 10.31 -1.46
N GLY A 142 15.99 9.88 -2.69
CA GLY A 142 14.99 9.38 -3.62
C GLY A 142 13.97 10.41 -4.13
N PHE A 143 14.17 11.71 -3.81
CA PHE A 143 13.24 12.79 -4.19
C PHE A 143 13.75 13.58 -5.39
N ILE A 144 14.90 14.25 -5.27
CA ILE A 144 15.48 15.13 -6.30
C ILE A 144 16.97 14.83 -6.48
N TYR A 145 17.49 15.23 -7.65
CA TYR A 145 18.92 15.25 -7.88
C TYR A 145 19.49 16.56 -7.34
N VAL A 146 20.24 16.48 -6.26
CA VAL A 146 20.69 17.63 -5.45
C VAL A 146 21.49 18.64 -6.25
N LYS A 147 22.35 18.19 -7.19
CA LYS A 147 23.21 19.08 -7.99
C LYS A 147 22.45 20.05 -8.87
N ASP A 148 21.24 19.70 -9.30
CA ASP A 148 20.42 20.50 -10.20
C ASP A 148 19.29 21.22 -9.48
N SER A 149 19.30 21.24 -8.14
CA SER A 149 18.17 21.70 -7.32
C SER A 149 18.59 22.65 -6.19
N GLU A 150 19.71 23.36 -6.35
CA GLU A 150 20.26 24.26 -5.32
C GLU A 150 19.27 25.37 -4.92
N GLU A 151 18.57 25.95 -5.89
CA GLU A 151 17.55 26.99 -5.66
C GLU A 151 16.40 26.46 -4.78
N LEU A 152 15.88 25.28 -5.11
CA LEU A 152 14.82 24.64 -4.32
C LEU A 152 15.29 24.36 -2.88
N LEU A 153 16.53 23.92 -2.70
CA LEU A 153 17.08 23.67 -1.37
C LEU A 153 17.24 24.94 -0.57
N GLN A 154 17.65 26.04 -1.22
CA GLN A 154 17.76 27.34 -0.57
C GLN A 154 16.40 27.88 -0.15
N ASP A 155 15.39 27.74 -1.00
CA ASP A 155 14.01 28.12 -0.68
C ASP A 155 13.48 27.32 0.53
N LEU A 156 13.79 26.04 0.62
CA LEU A 156 13.41 25.21 1.77
C LEU A 156 14.11 25.66 3.06
N ARG A 157 15.39 26.05 3.00
CA ARG A 157 16.11 26.62 4.17
C ARG A 157 15.43 27.92 4.63
N ASN A 158 15.18 28.84 3.70
CA ASN A 158 14.53 30.13 3.98
C ASN A 158 13.12 29.94 4.58
N LEU A 159 12.33 29.06 3.98
CA LEU A 159 10.98 28.71 4.46
C LEU A 159 11.03 28.11 5.86
N THR A 160 11.99 27.23 6.12
CA THR A 160 12.16 26.60 7.42
C THR A 160 12.56 27.60 8.49
N MET A 161 13.50 28.52 8.17
CA MET A 161 13.90 29.61 9.08
C MET A 161 12.71 30.51 9.41
N SER A 162 11.99 31.01 8.42
CA SER A 162 10.84 31.90 8.63
C SER A 162 9.72 31.21 9.44
N THR A 163 9.49 29.90 9.19
CA THR A 163 8.54 29.12 9.98
C THR A 163 9.01 29.00 11.43
N ALA A 164 10.27 28.74 11.68
CA ALA A 164 10.82 28.61 13.03
C ALA A 164 10.80 29.97 13.78
N GLU A 165 11.08 31.09 13.09
CA GLU A 165 11.01 32.44 13.68
C GLU A 165 9.62 32.80 14.19
N GLY A 166 8.56 32.44 13.49
CA GLY A 166 7.17 32.58 13.94
C GLY A 166 6.91 31.90 15.27
N PHE A 167 7.82 31.07 15.73
CA PHE A 167 7.77 30.33 16.97
C PHE A 167 8.73 30.85 18.07
N ARG A 168 9.43 31.94 17.96
CA ARG A 168 10.29 32.55 19.03
C ARG A 168 9.50 32.96 20.27
N GLY A 169 10.11 32.81 21.44
CA GLY A 169 9.60 33.38 22.72
C GLY A 169 8.46 32.65 23.40
N LYS A 170 7.98 31.52 22.89
CA LYS A 170 7.00 30.68 23.60
C LYS A 170 7.67 29.42 24.14
N ARG A 171 7.41 29.02 25.39
CA ARG A 171 7.87 27.76 25.99
C ARG A 171 7.15 26.62 25.21
N ARG A 172 7.85 25.94 24.31
CA ARG A 172 7.18 25.27 23.19
C ARG A 172 7.25 23.78 23.21
N ASP A 173 6.15 23.21 22.79
CA ASP A 173 6.08 21.82 22.38
C ASP A 173 6.87 21.65 21.07
N THR A 174 7.95 20.89 21.13
CA THR A 174 8.76 20.49 19.96
C THR A 174 7.87 19.82 18.89
N ALA A 175 6.75 19.22 19.28
CA ALA A 175 5.81 18.57 18.38
C ALA A 175 5.06 19.61 17.51
N GLU A 176 4.67 20.76 18.08
CA GLU A 176 3.99 21.82 17.35
C GLU A 176 4.91 22.45 16.27
N LEU A 177 6.16 22.75 16.62
CA LEU A 177 7.14 23.23 15.66
C LEU A 177 7.44 22.21 14.57
N LYS A 178 7.61 20.93 14.89
CA LYS A 178 7.76 19.86 13.88
C LYS A 178 6.54 19.79 12.96
N GLY A 179 5.33 19.91 13.50
CA GLY A 179 4.09 19.94 12.73
C GLY A 179 4.03 21.09 11.74
N ALA A 180 4.37 22.31 12.19
CA ALA A 180 4.39 23.50 11.35
C ALA A 180 5.41 23.40 10.21
N ILE A 181 6.65 22.99 10.51
CA ILE A 181 7.70 22.80 9.49
C ILE A 181 7.29 21.73 8.47
N ARG A 182 6.79 20.58 8.95
CA ARG A 182 6.30 19.52 8.06
C ARG A 182 5.26 20.06 7.08
N SER A 183 4.26 20.77 7.60
CA SER A 183 3.17 21.31 6.78
C SER A 183 3.66 22.36 5.79
N ALA A 184 4.50 23.30 6.22
CA ALA A 184 5.03 24.34 5.36
C ALA A 184 5.88 23.76 4.22
N VAL A 185 6.83 22.86 4.55
CA VAL A 185 7.73 22.22 3.58
C VAL A 185 6.94 21.31 2.62
N SER A 186 6.01 20.48 3.11
CA SER A 186 5.20 19.61 2.23
C SER A 186 4.36 20.43 1.25
N ASN A 187 3.71 21.51 1.72
CA ASN A 187 2.91 22.37 0.86
C ASN A 187 3.75 23.08 -0.21
N TYR A 188 4.93 23.56 0.16
CA TYR A 188 5.85 24.19 -0.77
C TYR A 188 6.31 23.20 -1.85
N LEU A 189 6.80 22.03 -1.43
CA LEU A 189 7.28 20.97 -2.32
C LEU A 189 6.19 20.52 -3.31
N PHE A 190 4.98 20.31 -2.83
CA PHE A 190 3.87 19.95 -3.71
C PHE A 190 3.54 21.04 -4.73
N LYS A 191 3.58 22.32 -4.34
CA LYS A 191 3.37 23.43 -5.28
C LYS A 191 4.47 23.50 -6.33
N ALA A 192 5.72 23.38 -5.92
CA ALA A 192 6.90 23.51 -6.78
C ALA A 192 7.11 22.29 -7.71
N THR A 193 6.87 21.07 -7.22
CA THR A 193 7.28 19.85 -7.92
C THR A 193 6.13 18.91 -8.29
N LYS A 194 4.92 19.12 -7.75
CA LYS A 194 3.76 18.22 -7.82
C LYS A 194 4.03 16.84 -7.20
N ARG A 195 5.07 16.72 -6.38
CA ARG A 195 5.45 15.51 -5.65
C ARG A 195 5.29 15.75 -4.15
N SER A 196 5.06 14.67 -3.41
CA SER A 196 4.77 14.70 -1.97
C SER A 196 5.76 13.82 -1.19
N PRO A 197 7.06 14.14 -1.13
CA PRO A 197 8.01 13.33 -0.39
C PRO A 197 7.68 13.29 1.10
N MET A 198 8.11 12.25 1.79
CA MET A 198 7.99 12.15 3.24
C MET A 198 8.87 13.22 3.91
N VAL A 199 8.27 14.18 4.60
CA VAL A 199 9.00 15.26 5.29
C VAL A 199 9.21 14.88 6.76
N LEU A 200 10.48 14.81 7.19
CA LEU A 200 10.90 14.47 8.55
C LEU A 200 11.65 15.63 9.23
N PRO A 201 11.01 16.48 10.03
CA PRO A 201 11.68 17.50 10.81
C PRO A 201 12.40 16.89 12.02
N VAL A 202 13.69 17.17 12.14
CA VAL A 202 14.56 16.77 13.25
C VAL A 202 15.03 18.03 13.98
N ILE A 203 14.59 18.23 15.21
CA ILE A 203 15.00 19.37 16.03
C ILE A 203 16.05 18.86 17.03
N THR A 204 17.27 19.41 16.89
CA THR A 204 18.39 19.11 17.80
C THR A 204 18.52 20.25 18.80
N ARG A 205 18.43 19.96 20.08
CA ARG A 205 18.64 20.96 21.15
C ARG A 205 20.08 20.88 21.62
N LEU A 206 20.79 22.00 21.51
CA LEU A 206 22.19 22.15 21.93
C LEU A 206 22.32 23.20 23.03
#